data_e3c9b141a1343c79311c969cdf221c16
#
_entry.id   e3c9b141a1343c79311c969cdf221c16
#
_cell.length_a   1.000
_cell.length_b   1.000
_cell.length_c   1.000
_cell.angle_alpha   90.00
_cell.angle_beta   90.00
_cell.angle_gamma   90.00
#
_symmetry.space_group_name_H-M   'P 1'
#
loop_
_entity.id
_entity.type
_entity.pdbx_description
1 polymer ?
#
loop_
_entity_poly.entity_id
_entity_poly.type
_entity_poly.pdbx_seq_one_letter_code
_entity_poly.pdbx_strand_id
1 'polypeptide(L)'
;LMNRYLAANGQAAGMGGMGGGMPGMGGGGMGGNSMAAENQQDRKQAFLAGTPEAEVYLARQRKAAIAPSQEIKAGWVIPGVMISGINSDLPGQIIGQVREAVYDSATGTQCLIPPGSRVVGTYDSGVTLGQQRALAVWRRIIYPDGSSISIDNMPGADMGGYAGFNDKVNNHYLRIFGSGLLLSVFSAGIQLSQPQASNGENYSSSQIIAGSLGQQMGQIGMQMAQRNMNIQPTLEIRPGYEFNIMVTKDIILPTWEGHPMAGSTGKGCN
;
A
#
# COMPACT_ATOMS: atom_id res chain seq x y z
N LEU A 1 13.43 43.99 -17.30
CA LEU A 1 13.41 42.62 -17.85
C LEU A 1 11.99 42.03 -17.73
N MET A 2 11.10 42.79 -18.28
CA MET A 2 9.67 42.54 -18.31
C MET A 2 9.32 42.56 -19.80
N ASN A 3 9.08 41.37 -20.39
CA ASN A 3 8.45 41.18 -21.70
C ASN A 3 8.84 39.82 -22.28
N ARG A 4 8.10 38.77 -21.86
CA ARG A 4 7.96 37.52 -22.64
C ARG A 4 6.86 36.60 -22.07
N TYR A 5 5.70 37.19 -21.83
CA TYR A 5 4.48 36.40 -21.59
C TYR A 5 3.35 37.08 -22.35
N LEU A 6 3.18 36.80 -23.62
CA LEU A 6 1.94 37.06 -24.38
C LEU A 6 2.18 36.64 -25.86
N ALA A 7 1.94 35.35 -26.13
CA ALA A 7 1.56 34.90 -27.47
C ALA A 7 1.32 33.37 -27.43
N ALA A 8 0.08 32.94 -27.32
CA ALA A 8 -0.46 31.79 -27.99
C ALA A 8 -1.89 31.50 -27.44
N ASN A 9 -2.81 32.41 -27.70
CA ASN A 9 -4.22 32.09 -27.77
C ASN A 9 -4.70 32.56 -29.14
N GLY A 10 -4.81 31.65 -30.08
CA GLY A 10 -5.39 31.83 -31.40
C GLY A 10 -6.57 30.92 -31.57
N GLN A 11 -7.76 31.47 -31.35
CA GLN A 11 -9.04 30.88 -31.77
C GLN A 11 -9.10 30.83 -33.29
N ALA A 12 -9.59 29.72 -33.82
CA ALA A 12 -10.21 29.73 -35.15
C ALA A 12 -11.46 28.84 -35.11
N ALA A 13 -12.58 29.49 -35.13
CA ALA A 13 -13.87 28.91 -35.46
C ALA A 13 -13.94 28.69 -36.99
N GLY A 14 -14.46 27.57 -37.42
CA GLY A 14 -14.74 27.26 -38.85
C GLY A 14 -15.98 26.38 -38.93
N MET A 15 -17.06 27.00 -39.37
CA MET A 15 -18.36 26.39 -39.70
C MET A 15 -18.32 25.55 -40.96
N GLY A 16 -19.15 24.50 -41.00
CA GLY A 16 -19.91 24.14 -42.20
C GLY A 16 -19.54 22.79 -42.84
N GLY A 17 -20.50 21.89 -42.91
CA GLY A 17 -20.48 20.73 -43.82
C GLY A 17 -21.42 19.62 -43.40
N MET A 18 -22.70 19.73 -43.76
CA MET A 18 -23.69 18.64 -43.80
C MET A 18 -23.29 17.61 -44.85
N GLY A 19 -23.27 16.32 -44.50
CA GLY A 19 -23.15 15.24 -45.44
C GLY A 19 -23.50 13.92 -44.76
N GLY A 20 -24.71 13.39 -45.05
CA GLY A 20 -25.22 12.14 -44.51
C GLY A 20 -24.47 10.92 -45.08
N GLY A 21 -24.30 9.89 -44.27
CA GLY A 21 -23.76 8.61 -44.68
C GLY A 21 -24.01 7.56 -43.60
N MET A 22 -24.69 6.51 -43.97
CA MET A 22 -25.19 5.39 -43.16
C MET A 22 -24.13 4.63 -42.34
N PRO A 23 -24.54 3.91 -41.28
CA PRO A 23 -23.65 3.24 -40.34
C PRO A 23 -23.11 1.93 -40.96
N GLY A 24 -21.81 1.90 -41.19
CA GLY A 24 -21.05 0.69 -41.43
C GLY A 24 -20.74 -0.01 -40.13
N MET A 25 -21.26 -1.20 -39.93
CA MET A 25 -20.84 -2.18 -38.95
C MET A 25 -19.39 -2.54 -39.18
N GLY A 26 -18.48 -2.05 -38.32
CA GLY A 26 -17.06 -2.35 -38.38
C GLY A 26 -16.55 -2.74 -36.99
N GLY A 27 -16.16 -4.00 -36.88
CA GLY A 27 -15.61 -4.77 -35.81
C GLY A 27 -14.93 -4.10 -34.63
N GLY A 28 -15.35 -4.56 -33.49
CA GLY A 28 -14.77 -4.19 -32.19
C GLY A 28 -13.31 -4.58 -32.05
N GLY A 29 -12.47 -3.57 -32.06
CA GLY A 29 -11.13 -3.63 -31.49
C GLY A 29 -11.19 -3.29 -30.02
N MET A 30 -11.88 -4.08 -29.22
CA MET A 30 -11.85 -3.99 -27.76
C MET A 30 -10.86 -5.01 -27.23
N GLY A 31 -9.84 -4.58 -26.49
CA GLY A 31 -9.25 -5.45 -25.52
C GLY A 31 -7.74 -5.47 -25.37
N GLY A 32 -6.95 -4.71 -26.15
CA GLY A 32 -5.49 -4.76 -26.01
C GLY A 32 -4.92 -3.93 -24.86
N ASN A 33 -5.58 -2.85 -24.46
CA ASN A 33 -5.02 -1.91 -23.49
C ASN A 33 -5.40 -2.17 -22.02
N SER A 34 -6.50 -2.90 -21.76
CA SER A 34 -6.95 -3.15 -20.39
C SER A 34 -6.08 -4.17 -19.65
N MET A 35 -5.63 -5.22 -20.32
CA MET A 35 -4.77 -6.24 -19.69
C MET A 35 -3.34 -5.76 -19.44
N ALA A 36 -2.81 -4.84 -20.26
CA ALA A 36 -1.50 -4.24 -20.04
C ALA A 36 -1.51 -3.32 -18.81
N ALA A 37 -2.60 -2.59 -18.60
CA ALA A 37 -2.81 -1.76 -17.42
C ALA A 37 -2.98 -2.62 -16.14
N GLU A 38 -3.71 -3.72 -16.23
CA GLU A 38 -3.88 -4.67 -15.12
C GLU A 38 -2.55 -5.30 -14.67
N ASN A 39 -1.65 -5.59 -15.61
CA ASN A 39 -0.34 -6.16 -15.31
C ASN A 39 0.74 -5.12 -14.96
N GLN A 40 0.40 -3.84 -14.94
CA GLN A 40 1.33 -2.74 -14.66
C GLN A 40 2.62 -2.77 -15.52
N GLN A 41 2.55 -3.32 -16.73
CA GLN A 41 3.71 -3.42 -17.62
C GLN A 41 4.26 -2.05 -17.99
N ASP A 42 3.38 -1.07 -18.23
CA ASP A 42 3.77 0.31 -18.52
C ASP A 42 4.56 0.93 -17.36
N ARG A 43 4.17 0.60 -16.12
CA ARG A 43 4.88 1.07 -14.92
C ARG A 43 6.26 0.44 -14.78
N LYS A 44 6.40 -0.83 -15.16
CA LYS A 44 7.71 -1.52 -15.18
C LYS A 44 8.60 -0.96 -16.27
N GLN A 45 8.06 -0.69 -17.45
CA GLN A 45 8.79 -0.04 -18.54
C GLN A 45 9.19 1.38 -18.18
N ALA A 46 8.30 2.16 -17.56
CA ALA A 46 8.62 3.50 -17.07
C ALA A 46 9.71 3.48 -15.99
N PHE A 47 9.71 2.48 -15.12
CA PHE A 47 10.77 2.29 -14.14
C PHE A 47 12.13 1.99 -14.80
N LEU A 48 12.15 1.16 -15.82
CA LEU A 48 13.36 0.85 -16.59
C LEU A 48 13.82 2.02 -17.46
N ALA A 49 12.87 2.76 -18.05
CA ALA A 49 13.16 3.95 -18.87
C ALA A 49 13.54 5.19 -18.03
N GLY A 50 13.08 5.25 -16.78
CA GLY A 50 13.40 6.34 -15.84
C GLY A 50 14.78 6.24 -15.20
N THR A 51 15.54 5.18 -15.44
CA THR A 51 16.96 5.14 -15.13
C THR A 51 17.68 6.03 -16.14
N PRO A 52 18.23 7.20 -15.74
CA PRO A 52 19.03 7.99 -16.66
C PRO A 52 20.13 7.09 -17.22
N GLU A 53 20.37 7.22 -18.51
CA GLU A 53 21.46 6.51 -19.19
C GLU A 53 22.71 6.71 -18.34
N ALA A 54 23.12 5.63 -17.65
CA ALA A 54 24.21 5.72 -16.71
C ALA A 54 25.46 6.07 -17.50
N GLU A 55 26.20 7.07 -17.05
CA GLU A 55 27.54 7.30 -17.55
C GLU A 55 28.27 5.93 -17.61
N VAL A 56 28.88 5.63 -18.74
CA VAL A 56 29.56 4.34 -19.01
C VAL A 56 30.60 4.00 -17.91
N TYR A 57 31.02 5.01 -17.16
CA TYR A 57 31.95 4.87 -16.05
C TYR A 57 31.38 5.47 -14.76
N LEU A 58 31.30 4.67 -13.70
CA LEU A 58 31.04 5.19 -12.37
C LEU A 58 32.17 6.12 -11.92
N ALA A 59 31.85 7.10 -11.10
CA ALA A 59 32.83 8.03 -10.55
C ALA A 59 34.01 7.29 -9.93
N ARG A 60 35.25 7.70 -10.27
CA ARG A 60 36.47 7.08 -9.75
C ARG A 60 36.73 7.37 -8.26
N GLN A 61 36.12 8.45 -7.75
CA GLN A 61 36.34 8.88 -6.37
C GLN A 61 35.13 8.58 -5.53
N ARG A 62 35.34 7.88 -4.42
CA ARG A 62 34.31 7.73 -3.40
C ARG A 62 34.09 9.04 -2.65
N LYS A 63 32.85 9.39 -2.39
CA LYS A 63 32.52 10.52 -1.52
C LYS A 63 32.93 10.18 -0.08
N ALA A 64 33.74 11.02 0.54
CA ALA A 64 34.11 10.85 1.93
C ALA A 64 32.92 11.08 2.88
N ALA A 65 32.92 10.40 4.02
CA ALA A 65 31.99 10.67 5.09
C ALA A 65 32.23 12.07 5.65
N ILE A 66 31.17 12.81 5.97
CA ILE A 66 31.25 14.15 6.53
C ILE A 66 31.62 14.09 8.02
N ALA A 67 30.99 13.17 8.74
CA ALA A 67 31.20 12.97 10.18
C ALA A 67 31.27 11.45 10.49
N PRO A 68 32.39 10.77 10.19
CA PRO A 68 32.47 9.30 10.20
C PRO A 68 32.00 8.63 11.49
N SER A 69 32.23 9.25 12.63
CA SER A 69 31.81 8.72 13.94
C SER A 69 30.38 9.11 14.35
N GLN A 70 29.67 9.87 13.54
CA GLN A 70 28.33 10.40 13.81
C GLN A 70 27.35 10.15 12.67
N GLU A 71 27.70 9.29 11.73
CA GLU A 71 26.86 9.00 10.57
C GLU A 71 26.32 7.59 10.57
N ILE A 72 25.01 7.48 10.26
CA ILE A 72 24.39 6.24 9.80
C ILE A 72 24.17 6.38 8.30
N LYS A 73 24.81 5.51 7.53
CA LYS A 73 24.73 5.52 6.08
C LYS A 73 23.45 4.90 5.56
N ALA A 74 22.98 5.36 4.40
CA ALA A 74 21.90 4.72 3.67
C ALA A 74 22.22 3.24 3.43
N GLY A 75 21.19 2.38 3.54
CA GLY A 75 21.33 0.92 3.51
C GLY A 75 21.53 0.28 4.87
N TRP A 76 21.72 1.07 5.93
CA TRP A 76 21.73 0.57 7.31
C TRP A 76 20.31 0.32 7.81
N VAL A 77 20.17 -0.41 8.92
CA VAL A 77 18.86 -0.68 9.55
C VAL A 77 18.87 -0.28 11.02
N ILE A 78 17.73 0.21 11.50
CA ILE A 78 17.48 0.49 12.91
C ILE A 78 16.46 -0.55 13.40
N PRO A 79 16.88 -1.54 14.23
CA PRO A 79 16.00 -2.59 14.70
C PRO A 79 15.05 -2.08 15.78
N GLY A 80 13.78 -2.45 15.67
CA GLY A 80 12.74 -2.01 16.59
C GLY A 80 11.70 -3.08 16.89
N VAL A 81 10.87 -2.79 17.88
CA VAL A 81 9.69 -3.57 18.26
C VAL A 81 8.47 -2.65 18.35
N MET A 82 7.35 -3.10 17.86
CA MET A 82 6.08 -2.36 17.91
C MET A 82 5.53 -2.31 19.32
N ILE A 83 5.23 -1.11 19.80
CA ILE A 83 4.49 -0.88 21.05
C ILE A 83 3.00 -0.82 20.77
N SER A 84 2.60 -0.05 19.74
CA SER A 84 1.21 -0.01 19.27
C SER A 84 0.97 -1.08 18.20
N GLY A 85 -0.28 -1.51 18.02
CA GLY A 85 -0.67 -2.31 16.87
C GLY A 85 -0.98 -1.47 15.65
N ILE A 86 -1.11 -2.11 14.49
CA ILE A 86 -1.68 -1.56 13.26
C ILE A 86 -2.99 -2.29 12.97
N ASN A 87 -4.02 -1.53 12.59
CA ASN A 87 -5.24 -2.05 12.02
C ASN A 87 -5.58 -1.21 10.79
N SER A 88 -5.63 -1.85 9.62
CA SER A 88 -5.82 -1.15 8.34
C SER A 88 -7.24 -0.64 8.09
N ASP A 89 -8.19 -0.85 9.00
CA ASP A 89 -9.53 -0.29 8.86
C ASP A 89 -9.52 1.25 8.88
N LEU A 90 -8.57 1.83 9.61
CA LEU A 90 -8.36 3.29 9.68
C LEU A 90 -6.87 3.62 9.65
N PRO A 91 -6.46 4.71 8.98
CA PRO A 91 -5.09 5.19 9.04
C PRO A 91 -4.79 5.73 10.44
N GLY A 92 -3.54 5.63 10.87
CA GLY A 92 -3.18 6.06 12.20
C GLY A 92 -1.69 6.26 12.42
N GLN A 93 -1.37 6.64 13.65
CA GLN A 93 0.00 6.70 14.12
C GLN A 93 0.43 5.36 14.71
N ILE A 94 1.71 5.07 14.54
CA ILE A 94 2.36 3.91 15.15
C ILE A 94 3.49 4.37 16.06
N ILE A 95 3.67 3.60 17.12
CA ILE A 95 4.75 3.79 18.07
C ILE A 95 5.53 2.49 18.16
N GLY A 96 6.83 2.58 17.98
CA GLY A 96 7.76 1.49 18.21
C GLY A 96 8.83 1.90 19.21
N GLN A 97 9.68 0.97 19.56
CA GLN A 97 10.85 1.17 20.41
C GLN A 97 12.06 0.52 19.75
N VAL A 98 13.17 1.21 19.78
CA VAL A 98 14.47 0.69 19.33
C VAL A 98 14.88 -0.43 20.28
N ARG A 99 15.15 -1.62 19.73
CA ARG A 99 15.44 -2.83 20.48
C ARG A 99 16.92 -2.94 20.84
N GLU A 100 17.79 -2.56 19.91
CA GLU A 100 19.22 -2.72 20.02
C GLU A 100 19.93 -1.37 19.79
N ALA A 101 21.11 -1.20 20.37
CA ALA A 101 21.92 -0.03 20.15
C ALA A 101 22.33 0.11 18.68
N VAL A 102 22.19 1.32 18.12
CA VAL A 102 22.64 1.60 16.76
C VAL A 102 23.92 2.44 16.83
N TYR A 103 24.95 1.91 16.17
CA TYR A 103 26.27 2.52 16.13
C TYR A 103 26.51 3.21 14.79
N ASP A 104 27.55 4.06 14.77
CA ASP A 104 28.00 4.69 13.53
C ASP A 104 28.40 3.64 12.47
N SER A 105 28.12 3.94 11.21
CA SER A 105 28.35 2.99 10.11
C SER A 105 29.81 2.85 9.71
N ALA A 106 30.67 3.82 10.06
CA ALA A 106 32.05 3.85 9.63
C ALA A 106 32.98 3.11 10.58
N THR A 107 32.81 3.29 11.89
CA THR A 107 33.70 2.70 12.90
C THR A 107 33.02 1.63 13.77
N GLY A 108 31.69 1.69 13.89
CA GLY A 108 30.92 0.79 14.74
C GLY A 108 31.18 0.97 16.24
N THR A 109 31.76 2.10 16.64
CA THR A 109 32.22 2.32 18.03
C THR A 109 31.40 3.33 18.79
N GLN A 110 30.81 4.31 18.08
CA GLN A 110 30.04 5.36 18.70
C GLN A 110 28.55 5.01 18.67
N CYS A 111 27.96 4.96 19.85
CA CYS A 111 26.52 4.79 19.95
C CYS A 111 25.79 6.07 19.52
N LEU A 112 24.89 5.95 18.56
CA LEU A 112 24.10 7.06 18.04
C LEU A 112 22.65 6.99 18.47
N ILE A 113 22.07 5.78 18.55
CA ILE A 113 20.70 5.59 19.00
C ILE A 113 20.70 4.50 20.08
N PRO A 114 20.43 4.84 21.33
CA PRO A 114 20.38 3.87 22.42
C PRO A 114 19.13 3.00 22.34
N PRO A 115 19.17 1.75 22.85
CA PRO A 115 17.99 0.93 23.03
C PRO A 115 17.00 1.64 23.97
N GLY A 116 15.71 1.39 23.78
CA GLY A 116 14.68 2.08 24.55
C GLY A 116 14.22 3.41 23.94
N SER A 117 14.93 3.96 22.94
CA SER A 117 14.47 5.11 22.18
C SER A 117 13.13 4.80 21.50
N ARG A 118 12.18 5.74 21.55
CA ARG A 118 10.89 5.56 20.91
C ARG A 118 10.92 6.06 19.48
N VAL A 119 10.24 5.35 18.59
CA VAL A 119 10.04 5.75 17.20
C VAL A 119 8.56 5.99 16.94
N VAL A 120 8.26 7.08 16.25
CA VAL A 120 6.89 7.48 15.90
C VAL A 120 6.78 7.55 14.40
N GLY A 121 5.74 6.95 13.88
CA GLY A 121 5.47 6.88 12.46
C GLY A 121 3.99 6.90 12.14
N THR A 122 3.67 6.64 10.90
CA THR A 122 2.31 6.51 10.38
C THR A 122 2.23 5.32 9.44
N TYR A 123 1.06 4.72 9.35
CA TYR A 123 0.80 3.65 8.41
C TYR A 123 -0.35 4.01 7.46
N ASP A 124 -0.35 3.36 6.31
CA ASP A 124 -1.40 3.50 5.31
C ASP A 124 -2.47 2.42 5.50
N SER A 125 -3.73 2.84 5.44
CA SER A 125 -4.90 1.97 5.50
C SER A 125 -5.41 1.53 4.13
N GLY A 126 -4.86 2.08 3.05
CA GLY A 126 -5.27 1.77 1.67
C GLY A 126 -4.83 0.37 1.25
N VAL A 127 -5.58 -0.67 1.65
CA VAL A 127 -5.29 -2.06 1.35
C VAL A 127 -6.16 -2.53 0.19
N THR A 128 -5.56 -3.17 -0.82
CA THR A 128 -6.27 -3.78 -1.94
C THR A 128 -6.46 -5.29 -1.74
N LEU A 129 -7.46 -5.85 -2.42
CA LEU A 129 -7.70 -7.30 -2.37
C LEU A 129 -6.44 -8.06 -2.81
N GLY A 130 -6.01 -9.02 -1.98
CA GLY A 130 -4.78 -9.79 -2.21
C GLY A 130 -3.52 -9.17 -1.60
N GLN A 131 -3.57 -7.93 -1.13
CA GLN A 131 -2.45 -7.33 -0.39
C GLN A 131 -2.41 -7.92 1.02
N GLN A 132 -1.20 -8.29 1.46
CA GLN A 132 -0.97 -8.91 2.77
C GLN A 132 0.00 -8.12 3.64
N ARG A 133 0.46 -6.95 3.18
CA ARG A 133 1.46 -6.15 3.86
C ARG A 133 0.96 -4.73 4.08
N ALA A 134 1.09 -4.24 5.31
CA ALA A 134 0.80 -2.87 5.68
C ALA A 134 2.05 -2.01 5.44
N LEU A 135 1.89 -0.89 4.73
CA LEU A 135 2.96 0.07 4.54
C LEU A 135 3.01 1.02 5.73
N ALA A 136 4.20 1.20 6.29
CA ALA A 136 4.43 2.15 7.37
C ALA A 136 5.71 2.94 7.12
N VAL A 137 5.69 4.20 7.58
CA VAL A 137 6.83 5.10 7.51
C VAL A 137 7.09 5.72 8.88
N TRP A 138 8.37 5.80 9.21
CA TRP A 138 8.85 6.35 10.47
C TRP A 138 9.33 7.78 10.27
N ARG A 139 8.90 8.66 11.18
CA ARG A 139 9.14 10.11 11.05
C ARG A 139 10.07 10.69 12.08
N ARG A 140 10.04 10.14 13.30
CA ARG A 140 10.71 10.73 14.44
C ARG A 140 11.27 9.65 15.37
N ILE A 141 12.48 9.89 15.86
CA ILE A 141 13.06 9.15 16.98
C ILE A 141 13.06 10.08 18.19
N ILE A 142 12.63 9.57 19.33
CA ILE A 142 12.62 10.25 20.62
C ILE A 142 13.56 9.47 21.53
N TYR A 143 14.58 10.13 22.00
CA TYR A 143 15.60 9.55 22.87
C TYR A 143 15.10 9.41 24.31
N PRO A 144 15.74 8.58 25.16
CA PRO A 144 15.36 8.44 26.56
C PRO A 144 15.49 9.72 27.41
N ASP A 145 16.32 10.67 26.98
CA ASP A 145 16.47 12.00 27.60
C ASP A 145 15.37 13.00 27.21
N GLY A 146 14.43 12.58 26.33
CA GLY A 146 13.37 13.42 25.81
C GLY A 146 13.74 14.24 24.58
N SER A 147 15.00 14.25 24.17
CA SER A 147 15.41 14.86 22.90
C SER A 147 14.82 14.08 21.72
N SER A 148 14.69 14.70 20.55
CA SER A 148 14.11 14.02 19.39
C SER A 148 14.69 14.52 18.09
N ILE A 149 14.72 13.62 17.09
CA ILE A 149 15.17 13.91 15.74
C ILE A 149 14.15 13.43 14.71
N SER A 150 14.02 14.18 13.62
CA SER A 150 13.23 13.76 12.46
C SER A 150 14.07 12.88 11.54
N ILE A 151 13.47 11.77 11.05
CA ILE A 151 14.10 10.82 10.12
C ILE A 151 13.42 10.78 8.77
N ASP A 152 12.62 11.78 8.43
CA ASP A 152 12.10 12.07 7.09
C ASP A 152 11.42 10.87 6.38
N ASN A 153 10.40 10.29 7.01
CA ASN A 153 9.57 9.22 6.44
C ASN A 153 10.35 7.96 5.99
N MET A 154 11.24 7.46 6.80
CA MET A 154 11.94 6.22 6.50
C MET A 154 11.00 5.02 6.49
N PRO A 155 11.08 4.13 5.46
CA PRO A 155 10.18 3.00 5.36
C PRO A 155 10.49 1.93 6.41
N GLY A 156 9.41 1.31 6.91
CA GLY A 156 9.50 0.13 7.74
C GLY A 156 9.64 -1.13 6.89
N ALA A 157 10.40 -2.09 7.39
CA ALA A 157 10.55 -3.43 6.83
C ALA A 157 10.38 -4.49 7.91
N ASP A 158 10.03 -5.70 7.51
CA ASP A 158 10.02 -6.84 8.42
C ASP A 158 11.45 -7.33 8.73
N MET A 159 11.56 -8.34 9.59
CA MET A 159 12.85 -8.95 9.94
C MET A 159 13.54 -9.63 8.75
N GLY A 160 12.78 -10.01 7.72
CA GLY A 160 13.31 -10.56 6.47
C GLY A 160 13.81 -9.51 5.48
N GLY A 161 13.66 -8.20 5.79
CA GLY A 161 14.06 -7.09 4.91
C GLY A 161 13.03 -6.74 3.83
N TYR A 162 11.84 -7.34 3.84
CA TYR A 162 10.78 -6.97 2.92
C TYR A 162 10.07 -5.71 3.38
N ALA A 163 9.78 -4.82 2.45
CA ALA A 163 9.08 -3.57 2.74
C ALA A 163 7.69 -3.80 3.34
N GLY A 164 7.33 -3.02 4.34
CA GLY A 164 6.07 -3.11 5.08
C GLY A 164 6.04 -4.30 6.04
N PHE A 165 4.90 -4.45 6.73
CA PHE A 165 4.69 -5.43 7.80
C PHE A 165 3.62 -6.43 7.43
N ASN A 166 3.79 -7.69 7.82
CA ASN A 166 2.84 -8.77 7.61
C ASN A 166 2.68 -9.57 8.91
N ASP A 167 1.45 -9.70 9.41
CA ASP A 167 1.13 -10.56 10.56
C ASP A 167 -0.20 -11.28 10.29
N LYS A 168 -1.35 -10.69 10.64
CA LYS A 168 -2.65 -11.28 10.41
C LYS A 168 -3.40 -10.58 9.29
N VAL A 169 -4.05 -11.38 8.43
CA VAL A 169 -4.87 -10.89 7.32
C VAL A 169 -6.27 -11.47 7.47
N ASN A 170 -7.26 -10.60 7.60
CA ASN A 170 -8.67 -10.99 7.57
C ASN A 170 -9.27 -10.61 6.21
N ASN A 171 -9.47 -11.60 5.37
CA ASN A 171 -10.04 -11.40 4.03
C ASN A 171 -11.57 -11.36 4.00
N HIS A 172 -12.23 -11.44 5.14
CA HIS A 172 -13.70 -11.44 5.26
C HIS A 172 -14.44 -12.40 4.33
N TYR A 173 -13.87 -13.59 4.06
CA TYR A 173 -14.41 -14.57 3.11
C TYR A 173 -15.87 -14.95 3.37
N LEU A 174 -16.25 -15.14 4.64
CA LEU A 174 -17.64 -15.42 4.99
C LEU A 174 -18.60 -14.29 4.61
N ARG A 175 -18.16 -13.05 4.70
CA ARG A 175 -18.96 -11.88 4.32
C ARG A 175 -19.04 -11.75 2.81
N ILE A 176 -17.95 -12.02 2.08
CA ILE A 176 -17.88 -11.96 0.61
C ILE A 176 -18.72 -13.06 -0.01
N PHE A 177 -18.53 -14.31 0.41
CA PHE A 177 -19.17 -15.48 -0.22
C PHE A 177 -20.47 -15.93 0.44
N GLY A 178 -20.69 -15.59 1.71
CA GLY A 178 -21.87 -16.04 2.48
C GLY A 178 -23.19 -15.57 1.86
N SER A 179 -23.25 -14.35 1.36
CA SER A 179 -24.45 -13.83 0.70
C SER A 179 -24.74 -14.56 -0.62
N GLY A 180 -23.69 -14.86 -1.40
CA GLY A 180 -23.81 -15.64 -2.64
C GLY A 180 -24.28 -17.06 -2.38
N LEU A 181 -23.77 -17.71 -1.32
CA LEU A 181 -24.19 -19.06 -0.95
C LEU A 181 -25.66 -19.08 -0.51
N LEU A 182 -26.11 -18.14 0.32
CA LEU A 182 -27.51 -18.04 0.72
C LEU A 182 -28.44 -17.82 -0.49
N LEU A 183 -28.06 -16.93 -1.43
CA LEU A 183 -28.82 -16.70 -2.64
C LEU A 183 -28.89 -17.95 -3.53
N SER A 184 -27.79 -18.70 -3.64
CA SER A 184 -27.77 -19.95 -4.44
C SER A 184 -28.68 -21.02 -3.86
N VAL A 185 -28.68 -21.21 -2.53
CA VAL A 185 -29.58 -22.14 -1.85
C VAL A 185 -31.05 -21.72 -2.02
N PHE A 186 -31.32 -20.42 -1.90
CA PHE A 186 -32.68 -19.89 -2.10
C PHE A 186 -33.15 -20.08 -3.57
N SER A 187 -32.29 -19.79 -4.54
CA SER A 187 -32.59 -20.00 -5.97
C SER A 187 -32.83 -21.47 -6.30
N ALA A 188 -32.02 -22.37 -5.72
CA ALA A 188 -32.22 -23.82 -5.88
C ALA A 188 -33.55 -24.27 -5.28
N GLY A 189 -33.93 -23.73 -4.10
CA GLY A 189 -35.23 -24.03 -3.46
C GLY A 189 -36.42 -23.61 -4.33
N ILE A 190 -36.35 -22.45 -4.96
CA ILE A 190 -37.38 -21.97 -5.90
C ILE A 190 -37.47 -22.92 -7.12
N GLN A 191 -36.33 -23.31 -7.72
CA GLN A 191 -36.31 -24.21 -8.87
C GLN A 191 -36.85 -25.58 -8.57
N LEU A 192 -36.56 -26.12 -7.38
CA LEU A 192 -37.09 -27.44 -6.96
C LEU A 192 -38.58 -27.41 -6.63
N SER A 193 -39.10 -26.26 -6.25
CA SER A 193 -40.54 -26.08 -5.97
C SER A 193 -41.39 -25.87 -7.22
N GLN A 194 -40.77 -25.69 -8.41
CA GLN A 194 -41.46 -25.51 -9.65
C GLN A 194 -41.90 -26.89 -10.20
N PRO A 195 -43.22 -27.11 -10.50
CA PRO A 195 -43.63 -28.29 -11.21
C PRO A 195 -42.98 -28.33 -12.58
N GLN A 196 -42.36 -29.46 -12.95
CA GLN A 196 -41.84 -29.67 -14.30
C GLN A 196 -42.99 -29.62 -15.29
N ALA A 197 -42.92 -28.69 -16.25
CA ALA A 197 -43.90 -28.65 -17.33
C ALA A 197 -43.74 -29.93 -18.18
N SER A 198 -44.75 -30.82 -18.14
CA SER A 198 -44.86 -31.89 -19.09
C SER A 198 -45.29 -31.30 -20.46
N ASN A 199 -44.69 -31.82 -21.53
CA ASN A 199 -44.83 -31.35 -22.91
C ASN A 199 -46.29 -30.99 -23.27
N GLY A 200 -46.52 -29.68 -23.51
CA GLY A 200 -47.74 -29.22 -24.20
C GLY A 200 -48.70 -28.32 -23.44
N GLU A 201 -48.45 -27.96 -22.19
CA GLU A 201 -49.31 -27.04 -21.41
C GLU A 201 -48.76 -25.61 -21.34
N ASN A 202 -49.67 -24.63 -21.43
CA ASN A 202 -49.36 -23.21 -21.27
C ASN A 202 -48.80 -22.97 -19.88
N TYR A 203 -47.73 -22.18 -19.80
CA TYR A 203 -47.15 -21.76 -18.51
C TYR A 203 -48.22 -21.22 -17.56
N SER A 204 -48.32 -21.78 -16.40
CA SER A 204 -49.24 -21.26 -15.38
C SER A 204 -48.76 -19.90 -14.88
N SER A 205 -49.69 -19.03 -14.45
CA SER A 205 -49.36 -17.70 -13.94
C SER A 205 -48.33 -17.76 -12.78
N SER A 206 -48.33 -18.84 -12.01
CA SER A 206 -47.35 -19.07 -10.94
C SER A 206 -45.92 -19.32 -11.45
N GLN A 207 -45.78 -20.01 -12.62
CA GLN A 207 -44.49 -20.26 -13.23
C GLN A 207 -43.89 -18.98 -13.83
N ILE A 208 -44.69 -18.10 -14.41
CA ILE A 208 -44.26 -16.80 -14.94
C ILE A 208 -43.79 -15.90 -13.79
N ILE A 209 -44.55 -15.88 -12.68
CA ILE A 209 -44.17 -15.10 -11.48
C ILE A 209 -42.87 -15.64 -10.87
N ALA A 210 -42.73 -16.95 -10.75
CA ALA A 210 -41.52 -17.57 -10.20
C ALA A 210 -40.30 -17.31 -11.10
N GLY A 211 -40.44 -17.33 -12.41
CA GLY A 211 -39.39 -17.01 -13.38
C GLY A 211 -38.97 -15.55 -13.30
N SER A 212 -39.90 -14.64 -13.21
CA SER A 212 -39.61 -13.19 -13.06
C SER A 212 -38.93 -12.86 -11.73
N LEU A 213 -39.34 -13.49 -10.63
CA LEU A 213 -38.68 -13.38 -9.34
C LEU A 213 -37.27 -13.95 -9.38
N GLY A 214 -37.04 -15.07 -10.05
CA GLY A 214 -35.72 -15.65 -10.22
C GLY A 214 -34.76 -14.73 -10.99
N GLN A 215 -35.24 -14.08 -12.05
CA GLN A 215 -34.43 -13.08 -12.78
C GLN A 215 -34.09 -11.85 -11.94
N GLN A 216 -35.05 -11.32 -11.19
CA GLN A 216 -34.80 -10.18 -10.29
C GLN A 216 -33.82 -10.55 -9.17
N MET A 217 -33.97 -11.73 -8.57
CA MET A 217 -33.03 -12.24 -7.55
C MET A 217 -31.62 -12.44 -8.13
N GLY A 218 -31.53 -12.90 -9.38
CA GLY A 218 -30.25 -13.02 -10.08
C GLY A 218 -29.54 -11.67 -10.26
N GLN A 219 -30.29 -10.63 -10.64
CA GLN A 219 -29.74 -9.26 -10.77
C GLN A 219 -29.29 -8.70 -9.42
N ILE A 220 -30.10 -8.88 -8.38
CA ILE A 220 -29.73 -8.47 -7.00
C ILE A 220 -28.48 -9.22 -6.54
N GLY A 221 -28.41 -10.52 -6.82
CA GLY A 221 -27.25 -11.35 -6.50
C GLY A 221 -25.97 -10.89 -7.17
N MET A 222 -26.02 -10.56 -8.47
CA MET A 222 -24.87 -9.99 -9.18
C MET A 222 -24.46 -8.62 -8.61
N GLN A 223 -25.41 -7.76 -8.30
CA GLN A 223 -25.15 -6.46 -7.71
C GLN A 223 -24.53 -6.57 -6.28
N MET A 224 -25.01 -7.53 -5.48
CA MET A 224 -24.43 -7.86 -4.18
C MET A 224 -23.01 -8.41 -4.32
N ALA A 225 -22.78 -9.33 -5.26
CA ALA A 225 -21.47 -9.88 -5.53
C ALA A 225 -20.47 -8.78 -5.92
N GLN A 226 -20.85 -7.86 -6.81
CA GLN A 226 -20.00 -6.72 -7.18
C GLN A 226 -19.69 -5.80 -6.00
N ARG A 227 -20.66 -5.53 -5.12
CA ARG A 227 -20.41 -4.75 -3.89
C ARG A 227 -19.49 -5.47 -2.92
N ASN A 228 -19.67 -6.78 -2.76
CA ASN A 228 -18.88 -7.57 -1.85
C ASN A 228 -17.43 -7.79 -2.34
N MET A 229 -17.18 -7.75 -3.65
CA MET A 229 -15.82 -7.77 -4.20
C MET A 229 -14.99 -6.52 -3.88
N ASN A 230 -15.63 -5.42 -3.52
CA ASN A 230 -14.96 -4.19 -3.10
C ASN A 230 -14.62 -4.15 -1.60
N ILE A 231 -14.93 -5.22 -0.85
CA ILE A 231 -14.56 -5.30 0.57
C ILE A 231 -13.05 -5.46 0.67
N GLN A 232 -12.40 -4.48 1.28
CA GLN A 232 -10.97 -4.50 1.52
C GLN A 232 -10.64 -5.50 2.65
N PRO A 233 -9.51 -6.24 2.55
CA PRO A 233 -9.03 -7.06 3.65
C PRO A 233 -8.54 -6.18 4.79
N THR A 234 -8.74 -6.63 6.02
CA THR A 234 -8.16 -5.99 7.21
C THR A 234 -6.82 -6.63 7.53
N LEU A 235 -5.77 -5.80 7.56
CA LEU A 235 -4.45 -6.19 8.03
C LEU A 235 -4.29 -5.78 9.49
N GLU A 236 -3.91 -6.73 10.34
CA GLU A 236 -3.66 -6.50 11.75
C GLU A 236 -2.23 -6.90 12.09
N ILE A 237 -1.42 -5.91 12.52
CA ILE A 237 -0.08 -6.15 13.07
C ILE A 237 -0.16 -5.97 14.58
N ARG A 238 0.21 -7.00 15.31
CA ARG A 238 0.06 -7.02 16.79
C ARG A 238 1.19 -6.25 17.46
N PRO A 239 0.95 -5.68 18.64
CA PRO A 239 2.01 -5.20 19.51
C PRO A 239 3.05 -6.29 19.77
N GLY A 240 4.31 -5.91 19.88
CA GLY A 240 5.43 -6.85 20.01
C GLY A 240 6.00 -7.35 18.69
N TYR A 241 5.44 -6.92 17.55
CA TYR A 241 6.01 -7.26 16.23
C TYR A 241 7.39 -6.63 16.05
N GLU A 242 8.38 -7.43 15.69
CA GLU A 242 9.75 -6.98 15.43
C GLU A 242 9.87 -6.46 14.01
N PHE A 243 10.54 -5.32 13.86
CA PHE A 243 10.70 -4.66 12.57
C PHE A 243 12.07 -3.99 12.43
N ASN A 244 12.39 -3.60 11.22
CA ASN A 244 13.55 -2.79 10.88
C ASN A 244 13.09 -1.47 10.23
N ILE A 245 13.74 -0.36 10.57
CA ILE A 245 13.63 0.89 9.84
C ILE A 245 14.77 0.90 8.82
N MET A 246 14.42 1.02 7.55
CA MET A 246 15.42 1.09 6.47
C MET A 246 15.93 2.52 6.33
N VAL A 247 17.20 2.72 6.56
CA VAL A 247 17.84 4.03 6.39
C VAL A 247 18.02 4.29 4.88
N THR A 248 17.26 5.23 4.35
CA THR A 248 17.27 5.57 2.90
C THR A 248 18.16 6.74 2.56
N LYS A 249 18.52 7.55 3.55
CA LYS A 249 19.41 8.73 3.41
C LYS A 249 20.44 8.71 4.51
N ASP A 250 21.64 9.24 4.25
CA ASP A 250 22.66 9.41 5.28
C ASP A 250 22.13 10.33 6.38
N ILE A 251 22.24 9.89 7.63
CA ILE A 251 21.82 10.64 8.82
C ILE A 251 23.04 10.97 9.64
N ILE A 252 23.18 12.25 10.03
CA ILE A 252 24.20 12.70 10.98
C ILE A 252 23.52 12.88 12.33
N LEU A 253 23.98 12.16 13.35
CA LEU A 253 23.44 12.15 14.69
C LEU A 253 24.52 12.51 15.70
N PRO A 254 24.23 13.33 16.73
CA PRO A 254 25.16 13.49 17.83
C PRO A 254 25.36 12.14 18.54
N THR A 255 26.56 11.92 19.05
CA THR A 255 26.87 10.74 19.85
C THR A 255 26.02 10.73 21.13
N TRP A 256 25.46 9.57 21.47
CA TRP A 256 24.72 9.41 22.72
C TRP A 256 25.68 9.41 23.92
N GLU A 257 25.54 10.38 24.81
CA GLU A 257 26.42 10.53 26.00
C GLU A 257 25.84 9.84 27.24
N GLY A 258 24.67 9.20 27.14
CA GLY A 258 23.96 8.60 28.26
C GLY A 258 22.81 9.48 28.79
N HIS A 259 21.97 8.89 29.63
CA HIS A 259 20.84 9.61 30.22
C HIS A 259 21.37 10.68 31.23
N PRO A 260 20.89 11.92 31.17
CA PRO A 260 21.36 12.99 32.06
C PRO A 260 21.26 12.67 33.55
N MET A 261 20.30 11.81 33.93
CA MET A 261 20.07 11.39 35.31
C MET A 261 20.88 10.13 35.71
N ALA A 262 21.53 9.49 34.76
CA ALA A 262 22.39 8.33 35.01
C ALA A 262 23.74 8.86 35.56
N GLY A 263 24.13 8.42 36.75
CA GLY A 263 25.47 8.70 37.27
C GLY A 263 26.55 8.24 36.30
N SER A 264 27.82 8.58 36.62
CA SER A 264 29.00 8.40 35.76
C SER A 264 29.23 6.96 35.20
N THR A 265 28.50 5.97 35.68
CA THR A 265 28.52 4.60 35.23
C THR A 265 27.59 4.29 34.03
N GLY A 266 26.73 5.21 33.62
CA GLY A 266 25.74 5.06 32.56
C GLY A 266 26.15 5.69 31.23
N LYS A 267 27.43 5.94 30.97
CA LYS A 267 27.91 6.45 29.70
C LYS A 267 28.01 5.32 28.67
N GLY A 268 27.10 5.35 27.72
CA GLY A 268 27.09 4.40 26.62
C GLY A 268 25.73 3.76 26.39
N CYS A 269 25.65 2.93 25.36
CA CYS A 269 24.44 2.20 24.97
C CYS A 269 24.21 0.90 25.79
N ASN A 270 24.87 0.74 26.93
CA ASN A 270 24.66 -0.41 27.83
C ASN A 270 23.59 -0.10 28.88
#